data_55055fe00310a9e5e65490008a7d88dd
#
_entry.id   55055fe00310a9e5e65490008a7d88dd
#
_cell.length_a   1.000
_cell.length_b   1.000
_cell.length_c   1.000
_cell.angle_alpha   90.00
_cell.angle_beta   90.00
_cell.angle_gamma   90.00
#
_symmetry.space_group_name_H-M   'P 1'
#
loop_
_entity.id
_entity.type
_entity.pdbx_description
1 polymer ?
#
loop_
_entity_poly.entity_id
_entity_poly.type
_entity_poly.pdbx_seq_one_letter_code
_entity_poly.pdbx_strand_id
1 'polypeptide(L)'
;MMKSAQWGFDELLTKKLSGYAFRFYSIGILASLRAVQHALMNHDSTLSDEHKRLVEEWRGATPLSTPELHFIRTSRDLILKGGSFAGYSIVSESSTGEGSNLKITDTNYELAYYDEAGERHDLEEAIRGAIDWCDKELTEIEAKLSPI
;
A
#
# COMPACT_ATOMS: atom_id res chain seq x y z
N MET A 1 6.59 -8.58 8.06
CA MET A 1 6.23 -7.70 6.92
C MET A 1 4.80 -7.18 7.03
N MET A 2 3.77 -8.02 7.20
CA MET A 2 2.38 -7.54 7.41
C MET A 2 2.25 -6.61 8.62
N LYS A 3 2.84 -6.96 9.77
CA LYS A 3 2.85 -6.08 10.95
C LYS A 3 3.51 -4.73 10.70
N SER A 4 4.53 -4.68 9.85
CA SER A 4 5.20 -3.42 9.49
C SER A 4 4.31 -2.55 8.59
N ALA A 5 3.57 -3.16 7.66
CA ALA A 5 2.60 -2.45 6.84
C ALA A 5 1.46 -1.88 7.69
N GLN A 6 0.89 -2.68 8.59
CA GLN A 6 -0.16 -2.26 9.50
C GLN A 6 0.31 -1.13 10.42
N TRP A 7 1.48 -1.30 11.06
CA TRP A 7 2.04 -0.25 11.92
C TRP A 7 2.27 1.07 11.17
N GLY A 8 2.86 0.99 9.97
CA GLY A 8 3.09 2.19 9.16
C GLY A 8 1.79 2.90 8.78
N PHE A 9 0.74 2.14 8.51
CA PHE A 9 -0.58 2.69 8.20
C PHE A 9 -1.25 3.35 9.43
N ASP A 10 -1.17 2.71 10.60
CA ASP A 10 -1.67 3.26 11.86
C ASP A 10 -0.95 4.57 12.24
N GLU A 11 0.37 4.63 12.05
CA GLU A 11 1.15 5.85 12.23
C GLU A 11 0.72 6.97 11.28
N LEU A 12 0.50 6.63 10.01
CA LEU A 12 0.05 7.59 9.00
C LEU A 12 -1.30 8.21 9.36
N LEU A 13 -2.24 7.40 9.81
CA LEU A 13 -3.57 7.84 10.22
C LEU A 13 -3.55 8.63 11.53
N THR A 14 -2.89 8.08 12.55
CA THR A 14 -2.89 8.65 13.91
C THR A 14 -2.19 10.00 13.95
N LYS A 15 -1.07 10.14 13.27
CA LYS A 15 -0.26 11.36 13.25
C LYS A 15 -0.70 12.38 12.22
N LYS A 16 -1.71 12.07 11.40
CA LYS A 16 -2.16 12.94 10.30
C LYS A 16 -0.98 13.47 9.48
N LEU A 17 -0.10 12.55 9.10
CA LEU A 17 1.14 12.89 8.41
C LEU A 17 0.87 13.55 7.06
N SER A 18 1.75 14.46 6.68
CA SER A 18 1.67 15.19 5.41
C SER A 18 3.06 15.32 4.76
N GLY A 19 3.09 15.75 3.52
CA GLY A 19 4.33 16.03 2.81
C GLY A 19 5.28 14.82 2.76
N TYR A 20 6.54 15.04 3.13
CA TYR A 20 7.58 14.00 3.06
C TYR A 20 7.33 12.83 4.01
N ALA A 21 6.79 13.09 5.20
CA ALA A 21 6.48 12.04 6.16
C ALA A 21 5.39 11.12 5.63
N PHE A 22 4.30 11.67 5.09
CA PHE A 22 3.25 10.90 4.43
C PHE A 22 3.83 10.02 3.31
N ARG A 23 4.63 10.61 2.43
CA ARG A 23 5.27 9.89 1.33
C ARG A 23 6.16 8.75 1.83
N PHE A 24 6.98 9.00 2.84
CA PHE A 24 7.89 8.01 3.42
C PHE A 24 7.12 6.80 3.98
N TYR A 25 6.09 7.04 4.78
CA TYR A 25 5.27 5.97 5.35
C TYR A 25 4.50 5.20 4.27
N SER A 26 3.95 5.87 3.28
CA SER A 26 3.25 5.22 2.16
C SER A 26 4.18 4.30 1.36
N ILE A 27 5.40 4.76 1.09
CA ILE A 27 6.45 3.93 0.44
C ILE A 27 6.75 2.69 1.29
N GLY A 28 6.95 2.86 2.59
CA GLY A 28 7.23 1.77 3.52
C GLY A 28 6.11 0.73 3.58
N ILE A 29 4.85 1.18 3.59
CA ILE A 29 3.67 0.30 3.57
C ILE A 29 3.64 -0.51 2.27
N LEU A 30 3.74 0.14 1.11
CA LEU A 30 3.69 -0.51 -0.19
C LEU A 30 4.86 -1.46 -0.41
N ALA A 31 6.06 -1.08 0.04
CA ALA A 31 7.24 -1.96 0.00
C ALA A 31 7.04 -3.20 0.87
N SER A 32 6.47 -3.05 2.07
CA SER A 32 6.16 -4.17 2.98
C SER A 32 5.13 -5.12 2.37
N LEU A 33 4.06 -4.61 1.78
CA LEU A 33 3.04 -5.42 1.11
C LEU A 33 3.63 -6.16 -0.10
N ARG A 34 4.47 -5.51 -0.88
CA ARG A 34 5.15 -6.15 -2.00
C ARG A 34 6.13 -7.23 -1.56
N ALA A 35 6.84 -7.00 -0.43
CA ALA A 35 7.75 -7.98 0.14
C ALA A 35 7.02 -9.24 0.65
N VAL A 36 5.80 -9.11 1.17
CA VAL A 36 4.95 -10.26 1.53
C VAL A 36 4.71 -11.15 0.31
N GLN A 37 4.28 -10.57 -0.79
CA GLN A 37 4.03 -11.33 -2.03
C GLN A 37 5.30 -11.98 -2.57
N HIS A 38 6.42 -11.26 -2.53
CA HIS A 38 7.70 -11.78 -2.97
C HIS A 38 8.19 -12.95 -2.11
N ALA A 39 8.04 -12.85 -0.79
CA ALA A 39 8.38 -13.92 0.15
C ALA A 39 7.54 -15.16 -0.12
N LEU A 40 6.22 -15.01 -0.27
CA LEU A 40 5.31 -16.10 -0.58
C LEU A 40 5.72 -16.84 -1.85
N MET A 41 6.03 -16.12 -2.93
CA MET A 41 6.37 -16.72 -4.21
C MET A 41 7.77 -17.34 -4.29
N ASN A 42 8.75 -16.76 -3.60
CA ASN A 42 10.16 -17.13 -3.79
C ASN A 42 10.81 -17.82 -2.59
N HIS A 43 10.25 -17.66 -1.41
CA HIS A 43 10.75 -18.30 -0.20
C HIS A 43 9.80 -19.40 0.26
N ASP A 44 8.56 -19.08 0.53
CA ASP A 44 7.60 -20.04 1.11
C ASP A 44 7.32 -21.20 0.16
N SER A 45 7.30 -20.95 -1.16
CA SER A 45 7.16 -21.99 -2.18
C SER A 45 8.30 -23.03 -2.17
N THR A 46 9.42 -22.75 -1.50
CA THR A 46 10.59 -23.67 -1.40
C THR A 46 10.63 -24.47 -0.10
N LEU A 47 9.74 -24.20 0.85
CA LEU A 47 9.75 -24.85 2.16
C LEU A 47 9.33 -26.34 2.10
N SER A 48 8.36 -26.68 1.26
CA SER A 48 7.92 -28.05 1.01
C SER A 48 7.11 -28.14 -0.29
N ASP A 49 6.88 -29.37 -0.76
CA ASP A 49 6.00 -29.60 -1.93
C ASP A 49 4.57 -29.13 -1.68
N GLU A 50 4.08 -29.23 -0.44
CA GLU A 50 2.76 -28.72 -0.06
C GLU A 50 2.70 -27.19 -0.16
N HIS A 51 3.69 -26.48 0.37
CA HIS A 51 3.79 -25.02 0.23
C HIS A 51 3.86 -24.60 -1.23
N LYS A 52 4.68 -25.30 -2.02
CA LYS A 52 4.78 -25.02 -3.46
C LYS A 52 3.45 -25.16 -4.16
N ARG A 53 2.73 -26.25 -3.94
CA ARG A 53 1.42 -26.51 -4.52
C ARG A 53 0.41 -25.42 -4.15
N LEU A 54 0.33 -25.06 -2.87
CA LEU A 54 -0.60 -24.02 -2.39
C LEU A 54 -0.29 -22.63 -2.98
N VAL A 55 0.98 -22.28 -3.09
CA VAL A 55 1.39 -21.01 -3.72
C VAL A 55 1.08 -21.00 -5.23
N GLU A 56 1.29 -22.12 -5.92
CA GLU A 56 0.94 -22.26 -7.34
C GLU A 56 -0.59 -22.18 -7.56
N GLU A 57 -1.39 -22.82 -6.70
CA GLU A 57 -2.85 -22.69 -6.71
C GLU A 57 -3.29 -21.26 -6.48
N TRP A 58 -2.74 -20.62 -5.45
CA TRP A 58 -3.03 -19.21 -5.15
C TRP A 58 -2.70 -18.30 -6.32
N ARG A 59 -1.52 -18.47 -6.91
CA ARG A 59 -1.06 -17.69 -8.06
C ARG A 59 -1.96 -17.89 -9.28
N GLY A 60 -2.42 -19.11 -9.54
CA GLY A 60 -3.36 -19.42 -10.61
C GLY A 60 -4.74 -18.81 -10.40
N ALA A 61 -5.20 -18.72 -9.14
CA ALA A 61 -6.49 -18.15 -8.76
C ALA A 61 -6.46 -16.61 -8.63
N THR A 62 -5.28 -16.00 -8.59
CA THR A 62 -5.10 -14.55 -8.34
C THR A 62 -4.48 -13.88 -9.56
N PRO A 63 -5.29 -13.43 -10.54
CA PRO A 63 -4.78 -12.76 -11.72
C PRO A 63 -4.12 -11.42 -11.35
N LEU A 64 -3.14 -11.00 -12.14
CA LEU A 64 -2.43 -9.72 -11.95
C LEU A 64 -3.34 -8.50 -12.04
N SER A 65 -4.53 -8.66 -12.61
CA SER A 65 -5.59 -7.65 -12.68
C SER A 65 -6.43 -7.53 -11.41
N THR A 66 -6.20 -8.38 -10.40
CA THR A 66 -6.85 -8.22 -9.08
C THR A 66 -6.59 -6.81 -8.57
N PRO A 67 -7.62 -6.03 -8.22
CA PRO A 67 -7.47 -4.59 -7.93
C PRO A 67 -6.41 -4.27 -6.88
N GLU A 68 -6.38 -5.02 -5.78
CA GLU A 68 -5.44 -4.82 -4.68
C GLU A 68 -3.99 -5.14 -5.13
N LEU A 69 -3.80 -6.22 -5.86
CA LEU A 69 -2.49 -6.62 -6.38
C LEU A 69 -2.00 -5.61 -7.42
N HIS A 70 -2.88 -5.15 -8.29
CA HIS A 70 -2.59 -4.11 -9.26
C HIS A 70 -2.17 -2.79 -8.57
N PHE A 71 -2.94 -2.35 -7.58
CA PHE A 71 -2.64 -1.16 -6.78
C PHE A 71 -1.24 -1.23 -6.15
N ILE A 72 -0.93 -2.34 -5.44
CA ILE A 72 0.38 -2.53 -4.78
C ILE A 72 1.53 -2.45 -5.79
N ARG A 73 1.40 -3.12 -6.91
CA ARG A 73 2.45 -3.17 -7.95
C ARG A 73 2.65 -1.83 -8.64
N THR A 74 1.57 -1.22 -9.10
CA THR A 74 1.61 0.03 -9.84
C THR A 74 2.11 1.18 -8.97
N SER A 75 1.60 1.30 -7.75
CA SER A 75 2.03 2.35 -6.82
C SER A 75 3.51 2.21 -6.45
N ARG A 76 3.97 0.98 -6.18
CA ARG A 76 5.38 0.72 -5.90
C ARG A 76 6.27 1.08 -7.08
N ASP A 77 5.88 0.70 -8.30
CA ASP A 77 6.68 0.93 -9.49
C ASP A 77 6.75 2.43 -9.85
N LEU A 78 5.65 3.17 -9.69
CA LEU A 78 5.64 4.63 -9.84
C LEU A 78 6.61 5.31 -8.88
N ILE A 79 6.62 4.89 -7.62
CA ILE A 79 7.52 5.44 -6.60
C ILE A 79 8.98 5.17 -6.94
N LEU A 80 9.32 3.94 -7.32
CA LEU A 80 10.71 3.54 -7.55
C LEU A 80 11.27 4.04 -8.87
N LYS A 81 10.46 4.07 -9.92
CA LYS A 81 10.91 4.44 -11.27
C LYS A 81 10.76 5.93 -11.55
N GLY A 82 9.69 6.55 -11.08
CA GLY A 82 9.35 7.94 -11.37
C GLY A 82 9.69 8.92 -10.26
N GLY A 83 10.01 8.45 -9.07
CA GLY A 83 10.16 9.31 -7.89
C GLY A 83 8.88 10.08 -7.53
N SER A 84 7.78 9.82 -8.25
CA SER A 84 6.49 10.46 -8.03
C SER A 84 5.55 9.48 -7.34
N PHE A 85 4.89 9.97 -6.32
CA PHE A 85 3.77 9.30 -5.70
C PHE A 85 2.52 10.12 -6.03
N ALA A 86 1.72 9.61 -6.93
CA ALA A 86 0.50 10.29 -7.40
C ALA A 86 -0.66 10.22 -6.39
N GLY A 87 -0.35 9.99 -5.12
CA GLY A 87 -1.34 9.63 -4.14
C GLY A 87 -1.89 10.78 -3.29
N TYR A 88 -1.40 12.01 -3.46
CA TYR A 88 -2.02 13.14 -2.77
C TYR A 88 -1.81 14.45 -3.52
N SER A 89 -2.74 15.36 -3.28
CA SER A 89 -2.65 16.74 -3.75
C SER A 89 -3.04 17.72 -2.65
N ILE A 90 -2.49 18.93 -2.70
CA ILE A 90 -2.95 20.02 -1.84
C ILE A 90 -4.28 20.50 -2.39
N VAL A 91 -5.34 20.44 -1.59
CA VAL A 91 -6.66 20.88 -1.97
C VAL A 91 -6.90 22.34 -1.60
N SER A 92 -6.43 22.74 -0.43
CA SER A 92 -6.50 24.11 0.05
C SER A 92 -5.43 24.45 1.06
N GLU A 93 -5.03 25.71 1.10
CA GLU A 93 -4.16 26.28 2.11
C GLU A 93 -4.85 27.48 2.76
N SER A 94 -4.81 27.53 4.07
CA SER A 94 -5.20 28.70 4.84
C SER A 94 -3.95 29.45 5.26
N SER A 95 -3.97 30.78 5.14
CA SER A 95 -2.86 31.63 5.51
C SER A 95 -3.30 32.81 6.37
N THR A 96 -2.39 33.29 7.22
CA THR A 96 -2.57 34.51 8.01
C THR A 96 -1.39 35.47 7.82
N GLY A 97 -1.66 36.76 7.92
CA GLY A 97 -0.65 37.82 7.70
C GLY A 97 -0.72 38.46 6.34
N GLU A 98 0.14 39.43 6.09
CA GLU A 98 0.22 40.18 4.84
C GLU A 98 1.68 40.33 4.41
N GLY A 99 1.90 40.35 3.09
CA GLY A 99 3.22 40.58 2.49
C GLY A 99 4.27 39.55 2.95
N SER A 100 5.42 40.03 3.45
CA SER A 100 6.51 39.18 3.93
C SER A 100 6.19 38.42 5.24
N ASN A 101 5.10 38.76 5.92
CA ASN A 101 4.64 38.13 7.15
C ASN A 101 3.55 37.06 6.90
N LEU A 102 3.30 36.72 5.65
CA LEU A 102 2.36 35.66 5.29
C LEU A 102 2.84 34.31 5.85
N LYS A 103 1.97 33.63 6.60
CA LYS A 103 2.22 32.28 7.14
C LYS A 103 1.09 31.36 6.73
N ILE A 104 1.44 30.17 6.24
CA ILE A 104 0.48 29.11 6.00
C ILE A 104 0.13 28.50 7.38
N THR A 105 -1.14 28.53 7.74
CA THR A 105 -1.65 28.07 9.04
C THR A 105 -2.32 26.71 8.98
N ASP A 106 -2.84 26.34 7.81
CA ASP A 106 -3.47 25.06 7.57
C ASP A 106 -3.35 24.65 6.11
N THR A 107 -3.15 23.36 5.88
CA THR A 107 -3.08 22.78 4.55
C THR A 107 -3.95 21.53 4.52
N ASN A 108 -4.99 21.53 3.68
CA ASN A 108 -5.84 20.36 3.48
C ASN A 108 -5.30 19.56 2.29
N TYR A 109 -5.07 18.28 2.52
CA TYR A 109 -4.63 17.34 1.51
C TYR A 109 -5.80 16.47 1.06
N GLU A 110 -5.87 16.24 -0.23
CA GLU A 110 -6.70 15.20 -0.81
C GLU A 110 -5.84 13.94 -0.99
N LEU A 111 -6.21 12.88 -0.29
CA LEU A 111 -5.54 11.58 -0.38
C LEU A 111 -6.26 10.75 -1.44
N ALA A 112 -5.85 10.89 -2.68
CA ALA A 112 -6.44 10.21 -3.81
C ALA A 112 -5.42 9.39 -4.60
N TYR A 113 -5.90 8.31 -5.20
CA TYR A 113 -5.20 7.48 -6.17
C TYR A 113 -6.07 7.39 -7.43
N TYR A 114 -5.42 7.50 -8.58
CA TYR A 114 -6.09 7.35 -9.88
C TYR A 114 -5.63 6.06 -10.53
N ASP A 115 -6.57 5.22 -10.93
CA ASP A 115 -6.29 3.97 -11.61
C ASP A 115 -5.95 4.17 -13.10
N GLU A 116 -5.70 3.08 -13.81
CA GLU A 116 -5.37 3.13 -15.24
C GLU A 116 -6.49 3.70 -16.12
N ALA A 117 -7.75 3.58 -15.68
CA ALA A 117 -8.90 4.16 -16.34
C ALA A 117 -9.09 5.65 -16.01
N GLY A 118 -8.26 6.21 -15.10
CA GLY A 118 -8.37 7.57 -14.61
C GLY A 118 -9.47 7.77 -13.56
N GLU A 119 -10.02 6.69 -13.01
CA GLU A 119 -10.99 6.76 -11.92
C GLU A 119 -10.30 7.08 -10.60
N ARG A 120 -10.92 7.98 -9.85
CA ARG A 120 -10.44 8.44 -8.56
C ARG A 120 -10.85 7.48 -7.45
N HIS A 121 -9.88 7.07 -6.65
CA HIS A 121 -10.07 6.26 -5.45
C HIS A 121 -9.51 6.99 -4.23
N ASP A 122 -10.14 6.79 -3.08
CA ASP A 122 -9.57 7.23 -1.81
C ASP A 122 -8.31 6.41 -1.49
N LEU A 123 -7.18 7.10 -1.24
CA LEU A 123 -5.90 6.44 -1.03
C LEU A 123 -5.85 5.66 0.30
N GLU A 124 -6.47 6.20 1.35
CA GLU A 124 -6.56 5.52 2.64
C GLU A 124 -7.34 4.22 2.51
N GLU A 125 -8.48 4.25 1.82
CA GLU A 125 -9.28 3.05 1.54
C GLU A 125 -8.51 2.05 0.67
N ALA A 126 -7.78 2.51 -0.34
CA ALA A 126 -6.98 1.65 -1.20
C ALA A 126 -5.84 0.96 -0.43
N ILE A 127 -5.15 1.67 0.46
CA ILE A 127 -4.11 1.09 1.32
C ILE A 127 -4.72 0.11 2.31
N ARG A 128 -5.81 0.47 2.98
CA ARG A 128 -6.52 -0.41 3.91
C ARG A 128 -6.98 -1.69 3.22
N GLY A 129 -7.63 -1.55 2.07
CA GLY A 129 -8.08 -2.69 1.27
C GLY A 129 -6.93 -3.60 0.85
N ALA A 130 -5.78 -3.05 0.49
CA ALA A 130 -4.59 -3.84 0.13
C ALA A 130 -4.01 -4.60 1.34
N ILE A 131 -3.99 -4.00 2.53
CA ILE A 131 -3.56 -4.65 3.78
C ILE A 131 -4.51 -5.78 4.14
N ASP A 132 -5.80 -5.53 4.16
CA ASP A 132 -6.83 -6.51 4.52
C ASP A 132 -6.85 -7.68 3.54
N TRP A 133 -6.69 -7.40 2.25
CA TRP A 133 -6.59 -8.41 1.21
C TRP A 133 -5.36 -9.30 1.40
N CYS A 134 -4.18 -8.74 1.61
CA CYS A 134 -2.97 -9.51 1.87
C CYS A 134 -3.10 -10.39 3.12
N ASP A 135 -3.65 -9.86 4.20
CA ASP A 135 -3.85 -10.61 5.45
C ASP A 135 -4.81 -11.78 5.26
N LYS A 136 -5.92 -11.55 4.56
CA LYS A 136 -6.90 -12.59 4.20
C LYS A 136 -6.26 -13.69 3.35
N GLU A 137 -5.56 -13.33 2.27
CA GLU A 137 -4.92 -14.30 1.37
C GLU A 137 -3.90 -15.17 2.10
N LEU A 138 -3.07 -14.57 2.96
CA LEU A 138 -2.11 -15.32 3.79
C LEU A 138 -2.81 -16.26 4.76
N THR A 139 -3.85 -15.79 5.45
CA THR A 139 -4.63 -16.60 6.40
C THR A 139 -5.28 -17.79 5.69
N GLU A 140 -5.81 -17.61 4.48
CA GLU A 140 -6.40 -18.69 3.69
C GLU A 140 -5.37 -19.73 3.25
N ILE A 141 -4.16 -19.30 2.88
CA ILE A 141 -3.07 -20.23 2.53
C ILE A 141 -2.61 -21.00 3.76
N GLU A 142 -2.40 -20.32 4.89
CA GLU A 142 -2.00 -20.95 6.15
C GLU A 142 -3.03 -21.96 6.64
N ALA A 143 -4.31 -21.66 6.50
CA ALA A 143 -5.40 -22.59 6.90
C ALA A 143 -5.44 -23.88 6.06
N LYS A 144 -4.88 -23.87 4.86
CA LYS A 144 -4.78 -25.05 3.99
C LYS A 144 -3.54 -25.90 4.23
N LEU A 145 -2.56 -25.39 4.99
CA LEU A 145 -1.38 -26.14 5.37
C LEU A 145 -1.76 -27.22 6.38
N SER A 146 -1.23 -28.42 6.20
CA SER A 146 -1.44 -29.48 7.16
C SER A 146 -0.78 -29.13 8.50
N PRO A 147 -1.42 -29.40 9.65
CA PRO A 147 -0.80 -29.20 10.95
C PRO A 147 0.43 -30.11 11.07
N ILE A 148 1.52 -29.52 11.54
CA ILE A 148 2.77 -30.22 11.81
C ILE A 148 2.63 -31.14 13.03
#